data_6ef961eff87dda5de808b3acfd221593
#
_entry.id   6ef961eff87dda5de808b3acfd221593
#
_cell.length_a   1.000
_cell.length_b   1.000
_cell.length_c   1.000
_cell.angle_alpha   90.00
_cell.angle_beta   90.00
_cell.angle_gamma   90.00
#
_symmetry.space_group_name_H-M   'P 1'
#
loop_
_entity.id
_entity.type
_entity.pdbx_description
1 polymer ?
#
loop_
_entity_poly.entity_id
_entity_poly.type
_entity_poly.pdbx_seq_one_letter_code
_entity_poly.pdbx_strand_id
1 'polypeptide(L)'
;MSTPVKVTVTGAAGQIGYALLFRIASGQMLGPDTPVELSLLEIPPAIKAAEGTAMELDDCAFPLLSKIEISDDPKQAFDGCNIGLLVGARPRGPGMERADLLEANGGIFKPQGEAINAGAADDVKVLVVGNPANTNALIAMSNAPDVPRERFTAMMRLDHNRAISQLANKLGQPVSSVTNMTAWGNHSATQYPDLVNAKVNGSSAWDAVDDEAWIADEYIPRVAKRGAEIIDARGASSAASAANAAIDHVHDWVLGTPEGDWVSMAVPADGSYGIGEGIICGFPCTCSEGEWSIVQGLEVPDFSRERIDANVLELQEERDAVSQLGLV
;
A
#
# COMPACT_ATOMS: atom_id res chain seq x y z
N MET A 1 28.00 14.31 2.61
CA MET A 1 26.92 13.61 1.91
C MET A 1 26.13 12.89 2.99
N SER A 2 24.80 12.98 2.94
CA SER A 2 23.94 12.19 3.84
C SER A 2 24.16 10.69 3.56
N THR A 3 23.96 9.85 4.56
CA THR A 3 23.97 8.39 4.39
C THR A 3 22.81 8.01 3.44
N PRO A 4 23.05 7.19 2.41
CA PRO A 4 21.99 6.75 1.54
C PRO A 4 20.91 5.95 2.30
N VAL A 5 19.65 6.10 1.90
CA VAL A 5 18.53 5.31 2.40
C VAL A 5 18.47 4.01 1.60
N LYS A 6 18.56 2.87 2.28
CA LYS A 6 18.44 1.56 1.62
C LYS A 6 16.97 1.20 1.42
N VAL A 7 16.57 1.06 0.16
CA VAL A 7 15.22 0.71 -0.26
C VAL A 7 15.23 -0.71 -0.85
N THR A 8 14.57 -1.63 -0.19
CA THR A 8 14.41 -3.02 -0.67
C THR A 8 13.07 -3.16 -1.39
N VAL A 9 13.09 -3.64 -2.62
CA VAL A 9 11.90 -3.89 -3.43
C VAL A 9 11.82 -5.37 -3.78
N THR A 10 10.75 -6.04 -3.35
CA THR A 10 10.51 -7.46 -3.70
C THR A 10 9.69 -7.56 -4.98
N GLY A 11 9.93 -8.58 -5.80
CA GLY A 11 9.31 -8.64 -7.13
C GLY A 11 9.77 -7.50 -8.04
N ALA A 12 11.02 -7.11 -7.88
CA ALA A 12 11.61 -5.91 -8.48
C ALA A 12 11.61 -5.92 -10.02
N ALA A 13 11.72 -7.09 -10.63
CA ALA A 13 11.66 -7.27 -12.10
C ALA A 13 10.22 -7.35 -12.65
N GLY A 14 9.20 -7.36 -11.78
CA GLY A 14 7.79 -7.31 -12.18
C GLY A 14 7.37 -5.93 -12.67
N GLN A 15 6.20 -5.82 -13.30
CA GLN A 15 5.73 -4.54 -13.89
C GLN A 15 5.60 -3.41 -12.87
N ILE A 16 5.15 -3.69 -11.65
CA ILE A 16 5.05 -2.68 -10.57
C ILE A 16 6.45 -2.32 -10.09
N GLY A 17 7.31 -3.31 -9.83
CA GLY A 17 8.71 -3.10 -9.42
C GLY A 17 9.46 -2.26 -10.42
N TYR A 18 9.41 -2.60 -11.70
CA TYR A 18 10.00 -1.81 -12.79
C TYR A 18 9.52 -0.36 -12.78
N ALA A 19 8.21 -0.12 -12.67
CA ALA A 19 7.67 1.24 -12.61
C ALA A 19 8.06 2.02 -11.34
N LEU A 20 8.32 1.33 -10.22
CA LEU A 20 8.75 1.93 -8.94
C LEU A 20 10.21 2.39 -8.99
N LEU A 21 11.10 1.53 -9.43
CA LEU A 21 12.54 1.68 -9.25
C LEU A 21 13.09 2.99 -9.84
N PHE A 22 12.67 3.35 -11.05
CA PHE A 22 13.09 4.59 -11.71
C PHE A 22 12.58 5.84 -10.99
N ARG A 23 11.40 5.78 -10.41
CA ARG A 23 10.81 6.87 -9.64
C ARG A 23 11.47 7.04 -8.27
N ILE A 24 11.86 5.93 -7.63
CA ILE A 24 12.64 5.97 -6.38
C ILE A 24 14.00 6.60 -6.67
N ALA A 25 14.70 6.10 -7.69
CA ALA A 25 16.03 6.57 -8.08
C ALA A 25 16.04 8.05 -8.53
N SER A 26 14.94 8.56 -9.07
CA SER A 26 14.79 9.96 -9.47
C SER A 26 14.44 10.92 -8.33
N GLY A 27 14.26 10.42 -7.10
CA GLY A 27 13.93 11.22 -5.93
C GLY A 27 12.44 11.53 -5.70
N GLN A 28 11.53 10.92 -6.49
CA GLN A 28 10.10 11.18 -6.33
C GLN A 28 9.51 10.64 -5.02
N MET A 29 10.14 9.63 -4.42
CA MET A 29 9.67 9.03 -3.16
C MET A 29 10.19 9.75 -1.92
N LEU A 30 11.48 10.08 -1.87
CA LEU A 30 12.17 10.59 -0.68
C LEU A 30 12.66 12.03 -0.81
N GLY A 31 12.25 12.72 -1.86
CA GLY A 31 12.69 14.08 -2.16
C GLY A 31 13.97 14.15 -3.00
N PRO A 32 14.28 15.35 -3.52
CA PRO A 32 15.34 15.55 -4.52
C PRO A 32 16.75 15.51 -3.94
N ASP A 33 16.91 15.49 -2.62
CA ASP A 33 18.20 15.60 -1.95
C ASP A 33 18.59 14.33 -1.18
N THR A 34 17.76 13.27 -1.22
CA THR A 34 17.99 12.03 -0.48
C THR A 34 18.59 10.95 -1.39
N PRO A 35 19.88 10.61 -1.22
CA PRO A 35 20.48 9.50 -1.95
C PRO A 35 19.89 8.17 -1.51
N VAL A 36 19.80 7.23 -2.45
CA VAL A 36 19.23 5.91 -2.23
C VAL A 36 20.17 4.79 -2.66
N GLU A 37 20.09 3.66 -1.94
CA GLU A 37 20.58 2.36 -2.37
C GLU A 37 19.39 1.46 -2.67
N LEU A 38 19.39 0.79 -3.82
CA LEU A 38 18.34 -0.14 -4.21
C LEU A 38 18.77 -1.58 -3.95
N SER A 39 17.95 -2.32 -3.21
CA SER A 39 18.09 -3.76 -3.03
C SER A 39 16.92 -4.46 -3.72
N LEU A 40 17.23 -5.18 -4.80
CA LEU A 40 16.26 -5.85 -5.66
C LEU A 40 16.14 -7.31 -5.25
N LEU A 41 15.04 -7.67 -4.58
CA LEU A 41 14.77 -9.06 -4.20
C LEU A 41 13.89 -9.73 -5.24
N GLU A 42 14.38 -10.84 -5.78
CA GLU A 42 13.68 -11.63 -6.78
C GLU A 42 13.79 -13.13 -6.53
N ILE A 43 12.87 -13.87 -7.10
CA ILE A 43 12.97 -15.34 -7.16
C ILE A 43 14.07 -15.76 -8.18
N PRO A 44 14.74 -16.91 -7.99
CA PRO A 44 15.84 -17.33 -8.86
C PRO A 44 15.56 -17.23 -10.37
N PRO A 45 14.37 -17.62 -10.88
CA PRO A 45 14.09 -17.50 -12.32
C PRO A 45 14.03 -16.06 -12.86
N ALA A 46 13.82 -15.05 -11.99
CA ALA A 46 13.66 -13.64 -12.37
C ALA A 46 14.93 -12.80 -12.14
N ILE A 47 15.98 -13.35 -11.55
CA ILE A 47 17.27 -12.65 -11.31
C ILE A 47 17.81 -12.02 -12.58
N LYS A 48 17.80 -12.76 -13.70
CA LYS A 48 18.29 -12.23 -14.97
C LYS A 48 17.47 -11.02 -15.48
N ALA A 49 16.18 -10.99 -15.20
CA ALA A 49 15.35 -9.84 -15.55
C ALA A 49 15.66 -8.64 -14.63
N ALA A 50 15.94 -8.87 -13.34
CA ALA A 50 16.39 -7.85 -12.41
C ALA A 50 17.76 -7.25 -12.82
N GLU A 51 18.69 -8.08 -13.32
CA GLU A 51 19.96 -7.61 -13.89
C GLU A 51 19.72 -6.65 -15.07
N GLY A 52 18.80 -6.98 -15.98
CA GLY A 52 18.42 -6.10 -17.08
C GLY A 52 17.84 -4.77 -16.59
N THR A 53 16.99 -4.80 -15.58
CA THR A 53 16.43 -3.58 -14.96
C THR A 53 17.53 -2.72 -14.30
N ALA A 54 18.50 -3.36 -13.64
CA ALA A 54 19.65 -2.66 -13.06
C ALA A 54 20.49 -1.95 -14.11
N MET A 55 20.74 -2.59 -15.26
CA MET A 55 21.44 -1.96 -16.39
C MET A 55 20.70 -0.70 -16.90
N GLU A 56 19.37 -0.75 -17.02
CA GLU A 56 18.60 0.42 -17.42
C GLU A 56 18.64 1.54 -16.36
N LEU A 57 18.66 1.20 -15.07
CA LEU A 57 18.84 2.18 -13.99
C LEU A 57 20.21 2.86 -14.07
N ASP A 58 21.27 2.09 -14.38
CA ASP A 58 22.62 2.63 -14.59
C ASP A 58 22.65 3.56 -15.83
N ASP A 59 21.98 3.17 -16.93
CA ASP A 59 21.88 3.98 -18.15
C ASP A 59 21.12 5.31 -17.93
N CYS A 60 20.22 5.37 -16.94
CA CYS A 60 19.54 6.61 -16.57
C CYS A 60 20.44 7.62 -15.84
N ALA A 61 21.58 7.18 -15.30
CA ALA A 61 22.55 8.02 -14.59
C ALA A 61 21.93 8.93 -13.51
N PHE A 62 21.00 8.38 -12.71
CA PHE A 62 20.33 9.13 -11.64
C PHE A 62 21.33 9.61 -10.57
N PRO A 63 21.41 10.91 -10.27
CA PRO A 63 22.41 11.43 -9.34
C PRO A 63 22.19 10.99 -7.90
N LEU A 64 20.97 10.53 -7.54
CA LEU A 64 20.62 10.06 -6.21
C LEU A 64 20.84 8.56 -6.01
N LEU A 65 21.00 7.80 -7.09
CA LEU A 65 21.22 6.36 -7.03
C LEU A 65 22.69 6.06 -6.74
N SER A 66 22.99 5.59 -5.54
CA SER A 66 24.38 5.34 -5.08
C SER A 66 24.80 3.88 -5.27
N LYS A 67 23.86 2.93 -5.23
CA LYS A 67 24.17 1.50 -5.35
C LYS A 67 22.93 0.71 -5.76
N ILE A 68 23.14 -0.40 -6.48
CA ILE A 68 22.12 -1.42 -6.76
C ILE A 68 22.68 -2.78 -6.31
N GLU A 69 21.90 -3.52 -5.54
CA GLU A 69 22.14 -4.91 -5.18
C GLU A 69 21.00 -5.79 -5.68
N ILE A 70 21.31 -7.01 -6.12
CA ILE A 70 20.31 -8.00 -6.55
C ILE A 70 20.53 -9.26 -5.74
N SER A 71 19.46 -9.83 -5.20
CA SER A 71 19.54 -11.06 -4.42
C SER A 71 18.27 -11.89 -4.55
N ASP A 72 18.40 -13.19 -4.38
CA ASP A 72 17.29 -14.14 -4.16
C ASP A 72 17.18 -14.59 -2.69
N ASP A 73 18.03 -14.05 -1.81
CA ASP A 73 17.99 -14.28 -0.37
C ASP A 73 17.36 -13.08 0.36
N PRO A 74 16.19 -13.27 1.00
CA PRO A 74 15.53 -12.21 1.77
C PRO A 74 16.43 -11.64 2.88
N LYS A 75 17.24 -12.46 3.55
CA LYS A 75 18.13 -12.00 4.62
C LYS A 75 19.17 -11.02 4.12
N GLN A 76 19.74 -11.28 2.95
CA GLN A 76 20.69 -10.38 2.31
C GLN A 76 20.01 -9.09 1.83
N ALA A 77 18.81 -9.24 1.24
CA ALA A 77 18.09 -8.10 0.67
C ALA A 77 17.61 -7.12 1.74
N PHE A 78 17.17 -7.59 2.91
CA PHE A 78 16.67 -6.76 4.00
C PHE A 78 17.75 -6.34 5.01
N ASP A 79 18.99 -6.81 4.91
CA ASP A 79 20.06 -6.37 5.79
C ASP A 79 20.30 -4.86 5.66
N GLY A 80 20.14 -4.11 6.77
CA GLY A 80 20.22 -2.65 6.81
C GLY A 80 19.12 -1.90 6.06
N CYS A 81 18.00 -2.55 5.70
CA CYS A 81 16.89 -1.95 4.99
C CYS A 81 16.18 -0.87 5.81
N ASN A 82 16.07 0.37 5.29
CA ASN A 82 15.28 1.44 5.88
C ASN A 82 13.84 1.48 5.34
N ILE A 83 13.64 1.11 4.07
CA ILE A 83 12.30 1.08 3.45
C ILE A 83 12.12 -0.21 2.68
N GLY A 84 11.17 -1.04 3.12
CA GLY A 84 10.78 -2.28 2.46
C GLY A 84 9.50 -2.10 1.64
N LEU A 85 9.57 -2.28 0.33
CA LEU A 85 8.42 -2.32 -0.57
C LEU A 85 8.15 -3.77 -0.97
N LEU A 86 7.21 -4.42 -0.30
CA LEU A 86 6.87 -5.83 -0.50
C LEU A 86 5.83 -5.95 -1.62
N VAL A 87 6.31 -5.99 -2.86
CA VAL A 87 5.48 -5.97 -4.08
C VAL A 87 5.21 -7.36 -4.61
N GLY A 88 6.22 -8.25 -4.54
CA GLY A 88 6.12 -9.61 -5.04
C GLY A 88 5.10 -10.44 -4.27
N ALA A 89 4.11 -10.97 -4.99
CA ALA A 89 3.07 -11.83 -4.42
C ALA A 89 2.61 -12.87 -5.44
N ARG A 90 2.02 -13.97 -4.98
CA ARG A 90 1.37 -14.94 -5.84
C ARG A 90 0.01 -14.39 -6.31
N PRO A 91 -0.20 -14.15 -7.60
CA PRO A 91 -1.52 -13.73 -8.10
C PRO A 91 -2.53 -14.88 -8.00
N ARG A 92 -3.81 -14.53 -7.85
CA ARG A 92 -4.89 -15.53 -7.88
C ARG A 92 -4.98 -16.13 -9.28
N GLY A 93 -4.81 -17.45 -9.37
CA GLY A 93 -4.98 -18.21 -10.61
C GLY A 93 -6.40 -18.71 -10.80
N PRO A 94 -6.77 -19.12 -12.03
CA PRO A 94 -8.05 -19.77 -12.29
C PRO A 94 -8.24 -21.02 -11.42
N GLY A 95 -9.39 -21.13 -10.75
CA GLY A 95 -9.74 -22.26 -9.87
C GLY A 95 -9.03 -22.27 -8.51
N MET A 96 -8.25 -21.25 -8.18
CA MET A 96 -7.61 -21.12 -6.87
C MET A 96 -8.62 -20.62 -5.83
N GLU A 97 -8.80 -21.40 -4.77
CA GLU A 97 -9.61 -21.00 -3.62
C GLU A 97 -8.89 -19.91 -2.80
N ARG A 98 -9.65 -19.21 -1.93
CA ARG A 98 -9.10 -18.15 -1.08
C ARG A 98 -8.01 -18.69 -0.14
N ALA A 99 -8.24 -19.86 0.45
CA ALA A 99 -7.28 -20.50 1.35
C ALA A 99 -5.96 -20.83 0.66
N ASP A 100 -6.01 -21.36 -0.57
CA ASP A 100 -4.80 -21.68 -1.35
C ASP A 100 -3.96 -20.42 -1.64
N LEU A 101 -4.64 -19.30 -1.93
CA LEU A 101 -3.97 -18.03 -2.16
C LEU A 101 -3.29 -17.49 -0.90
N LEU A 102 -3.98 -17.59 0.25
CA LEU A 102 -3.43 -17.17 1.54
C LEU A 102 -2.23 -18.03 1.95
N GLU A 103 -2.30 -19.35 1.77
CA GLU A 103 -1.18 -20.25 2.05
C GLU A 103 0.03 -19.97 1.15
N ALA A 104 -0.20 -19.83 -0.16
CA ALA A 104 0.87 -19.52 -1.13
C ALA A 104 1.56 -18.19 -0.82
N ASN A 105 0.81 -17.15 -0.45
CA ASN A 105 1.36 -15.87 -0.05
C ASN A 105 2.02 -15.92 1.34
N GLY A 106 1.50 -16.72 2.27
CA GLY A 106 2.15 -16.99 3.55
C GLY A 106 3.58 -17.49 3.39
N GLY A 107 3.79 -18.39 2.43
CA GLY A 107 5.13 -18.89 2.07
C GLY A 107 6.07 -17.82 1.52
N ILE A 108 5.56 -16.67 1.07
CA ILE A 108 6.34 -15.53 0.59
C ILE A 108 6.58 -14.51 1.72
N PHE A 109 5.53 -14.09 2.41
CA PHE A 109 5.60 -12.95 3.34
C PHE A 109 6.14 -13.34 4.72
N LYS A 110 5.98 -14.59 5.17
CA LYS A 110 6.56 -15.08 6.42
C LYS A 110 8.10 -15.00 6.41
N PRO A 111 8.82 -15.57 5.43
CA PRO A 111 10.28 -15.44 5.37
C PRO A 111 10.76 -14.00 5.22
N GLN A 112 9.99 -13.13 4.57
CA GLN A 112 10.32 -11.72 4.45
C GLN A 112 10.17 -11.00 5.80
N GLY A 113 9.12 -11.29 6.58
CA GLY A 113 8.97 -10.80 7.94
C GLY A 113 10.12 -11.23 8.84
N GLU A 114 10.50 -12.52 8.82
CA GLU A 114 11.64 -13.07 9.55
C GLU A 114 12.97 -12.38 9.14
N ALA A 115 13.16 -12.10 7.87
CA ALA A 115 14.36 -11.42 7.37
C ALA A 115 14.41 -9.94 7.79
N ILE A 116 13.29 -9.23 7.76
CA ILE A 116 13.15 -7.87 8.27
C ILE A 116 13.48 -7.83 9.77
N ASN A 117 12.92 -8.76 10.54
CA ASN A 117 13.21 -8.88 11.98
C ASN A 117 14.68 -9.06 12.28
N ALA A 118 15.38 -9.85 11.45
CA ALA A 118 16.75 -10.24 11.70
C ALA A 118 17.79 -9.17 11.30
N GLY A 119 17.50 -8.30 10.32
CA GLY A 119 18.53 -7.49 9.71
C GLY A 119 18.14 -6.09 9.27
N ALA A 120 16.87 -5.71 9.29
CA ALA A 120 16.49 -4.35 8.89
C ALA A 120 17.02 -3.29 9.85
N ALA A 121 17.12 -2.05 9.38
CA ALA A 121 17.49 -0.91 10.20
C ALA A 121 16.44 -0.62 11.28
N ASP A 122 16.84 0.00 12.39
CA ASP A 122 15.95 0.32 13.53
C ASP A 122 14.79 1.25 13.14
N ASP A 123 14.97 2.05 12.08
CA ASP A 123 13.99 3.00 11.56
C ASP A 123 13.16 2.44 10.39
N VAL A 124 13.22 1.12 10.15
CA VAL A 124 12.58 0.48 9.00
C VAL A 124 11.10 0.85 8.88
N LYS A 125 10.68 1.10 7.64
CA LYS A 125 9.28 1.29 7.23
C LYS A 125 8.93 0.28 6.16
N VAL A 126 7.84 -0.46 6.36
CA VAL A 126 7.42 -1.54 5.47
C VAL A 126 6.06 -1.21 4.86
N LEU A 127 6.02 -1.14 3.53
CA LEU A 127 4.78 -1.05 2.76
C LEU A 127 4.54 -2.33 1.99
N VAL A 128 3.46 -3.01 2.28
CA VAL A 128 3.01 -4.19 1.53
C VAL A 128 2.07 -3.77 0.40
N VAL A 129 2.45 -4.13 -0.81
CA VAL A 129 1.71 -3.84 -2.05
C VAL A 129 1.10 -5.11 -2.65
N GLY A 130 1.77 -6.26 -2.46
CA GLY A 130 1.34 -7.56 -2.97
C GLY A 130 0.05 -8.06 -2.32
N ASN A 131 -0.94 -8.44 -3.16
CA ASN A 131 -2.26 -8.86 -2.70
C ASN A 131 -2.31 -10.33 -2.22
N PRO A 132 -3.16 -10.58 -1.18
CA PRO A 132 -4.02 -9.67 -0.44
C PRO A 132 -3.21 -8.80 0.55
N ALA A 133 -3.13 -7.48 0.26
CA ALA A 133 -2.13 -6.60 0.86
C ALA A 133 -2.24 -6.49 2.39
N ASN A 134 -3.46 -6.29 2.93
CA ASN A 134 -3.69 -6.16 4.36
C ASN A 134 -3.28 -7.44 5.13
N THR A 135 -3.68 -8.60 4.62
CA THR A 135 -3.37 -9.89 5.25
C THR A 135 -1.90 -10.27 5.10
N ASN A 136 -1.30 -9.98 3.94
CA ASN A 136 0.13 -10.17 3.74
C ASN A 136 0.98 -9.27 4.67
N ALA A 137 0.53 -8.05 4.93
CA ALA A 137 1.17 -7.17 5.91
C ALA A 137 1.03 -7.71 7.34
N LEU A 138 -0.12 -8.27 7.70
CA LEU A 138 -0.31 -8.94 8.98
C LEU A 138 0.64 -10.13 9.14
N ILE A 139 0.80 -10.96 8.10
CA ILE A 139 1.74 -12.10 8.11
C ILE A 139 3.18 -11.60 8.29
N ALA A 140 3.62 -10.61 7.51
CA ALA A 140 4.98 -10.08 7.63
C ALA A 140 5.24 -9.49 9.02
N MET A 141 4.31 -8.69 9.55
CA MET A 141 4.37 -8.09 10.88
C MET A 141 4.43 -9.14 12.00
N SER A 142 3.59 -10.17 11.92
CA SER A 142 3.53 -11.23 12.95
C SER A 142 4.81 -12.07 13.02
N ASN A 143 5.58 -12.10 11.92
CA ASN A 143 6.87 -12.80 11.85
C ASN A 143 8.08 -11.86 12.01
N ALA A 144 7.85 -10.64 12.49
CA ALA A 144 8.88 -9.67 12.85
C ALA A 144 8.63 -9.09 14.26
N PRO A 145 8.66 -9.93 15.32
CA PRO A 145 8.24 -9.57 16.67
C PRO A 145 9.08 -8.49 17.34
N ASP A 146 10.32 -8.28 16.91
CA ASP A 146 11.23 -7.28 17.48
C ASP A 146 11.11 -5.91 16.77
N VAL A 147 10.38 -5.84 15.64
CA VAL A 147 10.10 -4.61 14.91
C VAL A 147 8.77 -4.01 15.38
N PRO A 148 8.70 -2.72 15.74
CA PRO A 148 7.44 -2.10 16.15
C PRO A 148 6.33 -2.28 15.10
N ARG A 149 5.12 -2.62 15.56
CA ARG A 149 3.97 -2.91 14.69
C ARG A 149 3.64 -1.75 13.75
N GLU A 150 3.84 -0.53 14.21
CA GLU A 150 3.59 0.72 13.49
C GLU A 150 4.50 0.88 12.25
N ARG A 151 5.55 0.07 12.15
CA ARG A 151 6.44 0.03 10.99
C ARG A 151 5.86 -0.75 9.80
N PHE A 152 4.77 -1.49 9.99
CA PHE A 152 4.12 -2.27 8.94
C PHE A 152 2.83 -1.62 8.48
N THR A 153 2.74 -1.38 7.16
CA THR A 153 1.55 -0.82 6.51
C THR A 153 1.20 -1.62 5.25
N ALA A 154 -0.05 -1.51 4.81
CA ALA A 154 -0.47 -2.02 3.50
C ALA A 154 -1.04 -0.88 2.63
N MET A 155 -0.95 -1.06 1.30
CA MET A 155 -1.30 -0.02 0.36
C MET A 155 -2.81 0.13 0.17
N MET A 156 -3.38 1.21 0.73
CA MET A 156 -4.73 1.72 0.42
C MET A 156 -4.70 2.97 -0.47
N ARG A 157 -3.50 3.49 -0.75
CA ARG A 157 -3.33 4.73 -1.51
C ARG A 157 -3.84 4.64 -2.95
N LEU A 158 -3.80 3.45 -3.57
CA LEU A 158 -4.37 3.26 -4.90
C LEU A 158 -5.89 3.46 -4.90
N ASP A 159 -6.57 2.94 -3.88
CA ASP A 159 -8.01 3.09 -3.71
C ASP A 159 -8.40 4.52 -3.39
N HIS A 160 -7.62 5.17 -2.54
CA HIS A 160 -7.69 6.60 -2.25
C HIS A 160 -7.58 7.45 -3.54
N ASN A 161 -6.57 7.22 -4.36
CA ASN A 161 -6.36 7.94 -5.62
C ASN A 161 -7.49 7.68 -6.64
N ARG A 162 -8.02 6.45 -6.70
CA ARG A 162 -9.20 6.10 -7.49
C ARG A 162 -10.44 6.84 -7.02
N ALA A 163 -10.66 6.90 -5.71
CA ALA A 163 -11.78 7.59 -5.09
C ALA A 163 -11.76 9.09 -5.44
N ILE A 164 -10.62 9.75 -5.27
CA ILE A 164 -10.41 11.15 -5.67
C ILE A 164 -10.70 11.36 -7.16
N SER A 165 -10.13 10.52 -8.02
CA SER A 165 -10.29 10.66 -9.47
C SER A 165 -11.74 10.48 -9.93
N GLN A 166 -12.47 9.49 -9.39
CA GLN A 166 -13.87 9.26 -9.74
C GLN A 166 -14.78 10.42 -9.27
N LEU A 167 -14.55 10.94 -8.06
CA LEU A 167 -15.27 12.09 -7.53
C LEU A 167 -15.01 13.36 -8.35
N ALA A 168 -13.74 13.64 -8.61
CA ALA A 168 -13.33 14.81 -9.42
C ALA A 168 -13.96 14.76 -10.82
N ASN A 169 -13.97 13.60 -11.46
CA ASN A 169 -14.60 13.40 -12.77
C ASN A 169 -16.13 13.61 -12.73
N LYS A 170 -16.82 13.09 -11.71
CA LYS A 170 -18.29 13.30 -11.53
C LYS A 170 -18.63 14.77 -11.46
N LEU A 171 -17.82 15.55 -10.74
CA LEU A 171 -18.09 16.96 -10.48
C LEU A 171 -17.45 17.90 -11.51
N GLY A 172 -16.68 17.39 -12.48
CA GLY A 172 -15.95 18.21 -13.45
C GLY A 172 -14.90 19.12 -12.79
N GLN A 173 -14.32 18.68 -11.68
CA GLN A 173 -13.33 19.42 -10.88
C GLN A 173 -11.93 18.83 -11.06
N PRO A 174 -10.85 19.61 -10.85
CA PRO A 174 -9.50 19.05 -10.79
C PRO A 174 -9.32 18.15 -9.57
N VAL A 175 -8.51 17.10 -9.69
CA VAL A 175 -8.21 16.18 -8.57
C VAL A 175 -7.62 16.88 -7.34
N SER A 176 -6.91 17.98 -7.54
CA SER A 176 -6.34 18.82 -6.48
C SER A 176 -7.36 19.58 -5.63
N SER A 177 -8.62 19.62 -6.05
CA SER A 177 -9.72 20.22 -5.27
C SER A 177 -10.31 19.27 -4.23
N VAL A 178 -10.00 17.96 -4.33
CA VAL A 178 -10.52 16.94 -3.42
C VAL A 178 -9.52 16.73 -2.29
N THR A 179 -9.98 16.89 -1.07
CA THR A 179 -9.21 16.68 0.17
C THR A 179 -9.97 15.82 1.16
N ASN A 180 -9.31 15.38 2.21
CA ASN A 180 -9.92 14.61 3.29
C ASN A 180 -10.61 13.31 2.81
N MET A 181 -10.09 12.72 1.75
CA MET A 181 -10.59 11.45 1.24
C MET A 181 -10.14 10.29 2.13
N THR A 182 -11.02 9.32 2.34
CA THR A 182 -10.70 8.08 3.05
C THR A 182 -11.19 6.88 2.25
N ALA A 183 -10.34 5.88 2.07
CA ALA A 183 -10.71 4.53 1.69
C ALA A 183 -10.55 3.64 2.93
N TRP A 184 -11.68 3.24 3.52
CA TRP A 184 -11.71 2.40 4.72
C TRP A 184 -11.55 0.92 4.40
N GLY A 185 -10.93 0.19 5.31
CA GLY A 185 -11.04 -1.25 5.42
C GLY A 185 -9.99 -2.05 4.67
N ASN A 186 -10.43 -3.04 3.90
CA ASN A 186 -9.59 -3.99 3.17
C ASN A 186 -9.35 -3.51 1.73
N HIS A 187 -8.16 -3.73 1.20
CA HIS A 187 -7.91 -3.55 -0.24
C HIS A 187 -8.57 -4.67 -1.06
N SER A 188 -9.90 -4.68 -1.08
CA SER A 188 -10.74 -5.70 -1.70
C SER A 188 -12.01 -5.10 -2.31
N ALA A 189 -12.93 -5.96 -2.73
CA ALA A 189 -14.22 -5.51 -3.25
C ALA A 189 -15.15 -4.89 -2.20
N THR A 190 -14.85 -5.07 -0.91
CA THR A 190 -15.63 -4.51 0.20
C THR A 190 -15.16 -3.11 0.61
N GLN A 191 -14.02 -2.62 0.10
CA GLN A 191 -13.47 -1.30 0.45
C GLN A 191 -14.54 -0.20 0.37
N TYR A 192 -14.46 0.75 1.30
CA TYR A 192 -15.41 1.85 1.37
C TYR A 192 -14.73 3.20 1.15
N PRO A 193 -14.85 3.82 -0.05
CA PRO A 193 -14.44 5.19 -0.30
C PRO A 193 -15.48 6.15 0.29
N ASP A 194 -15.07 6.92 1.28
CA ASP A 194 -15.92 7.74 2.13
C ASP A 194 -16.08 9.17 1.57
N LEU A 195 -17.30 9.54 1.19
CA LEU A 195 -17.64 10.90 0.80
C LEU A 195 -18.23 11.75 1.93
N VAL A 196 -18.59 11.14 3.07
CA VAL A 196 -19.19 11.86 4.22
C VAL A 196 -18.19 12.87 4.79
N ASN A 197 -16.92 12.45 4.92
CA ASN A 197 -15.86 13.29 5.47
C ASN A 197 -15.00 13.97 4.40
N ALA A 198 -15.11 13.57 3.12
CA ALA A 198 -14.35 14.15 2.04
C ALA A 198 -14.84 15.57 1.71
N LYS A 199 -13.94 16.38 1.14
CA LYS A 199 -14.22 17.77 0.73
C LYS A 199 -13.86 18.01 -0.73
N VAL A 200 -14.60 18.92 -1.36
CA VAL A 200 -14.29 19.45 -2.69
C VAL A 200 -14.28 20.98 -2.59
N ASN A 201 -13.15 21.61 -2.92
CA ASN A 201 -12.94 23.04 -2.73
C ASN A 201 -13.26 23.50 -1.28
N GLY A 202 -12.96 22.67 -0.28
CA GLY A 202 -13.20 22.96 1.14
C GLY A 202 -14.64 22.75 1.64
N SER A 203 -15.57 22.37 0.75
CA SER A 203 -16.98 22.08 1.08
C SER A 203 -17.26 20.58 1.10
N SER A 204 -18.36 20.16 1.75
CA SER A 204 -18.78 18.74 1.81
C SER A 204 -18.85 18.12 0.41
N ALA A 205 -18.14 16.99 0.23
CA ALA A 205 -18.20 16.22 -1.01
C ALA A 205 -19.56 15.54 -1.18
N TRP A 206 -20.17 15.08 -0.09
CA TRP A 206 -21.50 14.48 -0.08
C TRP A 206 -22.57 15.43 -0.62
N ASP A 207 -22.57 16.67 -0.09
CA ASP A 207 -23.51 17.70 -0.54
C ASP A 207 -23.23 18.18 -1.97
N ALA A 208 -21.96 18.22 -2.38
CA ALA A 208 -21.59 18.59 -3.75
C ALA A 208 -22.04 17.57 -4.79
N VAL A 209 -22.09 16.28 -4.42
CA VAL A 209 -22.60 15.22 -5.29
C VAL A 209 -24.13 15.23 -5.34
N ASP A 210 -24.80 15.43 -4.20
CA ASP A 210 -26.27 15.49 -4.02
C ASP A 210 -27.02 14.34 -4.73
N ASP A 211 -26.46 13.13 -4.70
CA ASP A 211 -26.97 11.95 -5.40
C ASP A 211 -26.54 10.68 -4.65
N GLU A 212 -27.28 10.31 -3.60
CA GLU A 212 -26.98 9.15 -2.75
C GLU A 212 -27.03 7.82 -3.55
N ALA A 213 -27.93 7.74 -4.52
CA ALA A 213 -28.03 6.55 -5.38
C ALA A 213 -26.76 6.38 -6.21
N TRP A 214 -26.22 7.46 -6.79
CA TRP A 214 -24.96 7.41 -7.52
C TRP A 214 -23.80 7.01 -6.57
N ILE A 215 -23.76 7.55 -5.34
CA ILE A 215 -22.74 7.20 -4.35
C ILE A 215 -22.76 5.70 -4.06
N ALA A 216 -23.93 5.16 -3.74
CA ALA A 216 -24.10 3.77 -3.31
C ALA A 216 -23.94 2.76 -4.46
N ASP A 217 -24.54 3.04 -5.62
CA ASP A 217 -24.73 2.06 -6.69
C ASP A 217 -23.68 2.18 -7.82
N GLU A 218 -23.02 3.34 -7.94
CA GLU A 218 -22.02 3.56 -8.98
C GLU A 218 -20.62 3.86 -8.41
N TYR A 219 -20.49 4.89 -7.57
CA TYR A 219 -19.17 5.37 -7.09
C TYR A 219 -18.44 4.30 -6.27
N ILE A 220 -19.06 3.84 -5.18
CA ILE A 220 -18.43 2.85 -4.28
C ILE A 220 -18.07 1.57 -5.04
N PRO A 221 -18.99 0.92 -5.81
CA PRO A 221 -18.64 -0.28 -6.57
C PRO A 221 -17.57 -0.02 -7.65
N ARG A 222 -17.58 1.14 -8.31
CA ARG A 222 -16.63 1.46 -9.36
C ARG A 222 -15.21 1.65 -8.81
N VAL A 223 -15.04 2.33 -7.69
CA VAL A 223 -13.74 2.45 -7.02
C VAL A 223 -13.20 1.06 -6.67
N ALA A 224 -14.03 0.23 -6.04
CA ALA A 224 -13.67 -1.13 -5.63
C ALA A 224 -13.32 -2.05 -6.81
N LYS A 225 -14.06 -1.96 -7.94
CA LYS A 225 -13.89 -2.83 -9.12
C LYS A 225 -12.99 -2.24 -10.21
N ARG A 226 -12.40 -1.06 -9.98
CA ARG A 226 -11.58 -0.38 -11.00
C ARG A 226 -10.40 -1.22 -11.51
N GLY A 227 -9.84 -2.07 -10.67
CA GLY A 227 -8.81 -3.02 -11.06
C GLY A 227 -9.27 -4.01 -12.13
N ALA A 228 -10.49 -4.52 -12.00
CA ALA A 228 -11.10 -5.43 -12.98
C ALA A 228 -11.40 -4.72 -14.31
N GLU A 229 -11.91 -3.48 -14.29
CA GLU A 229 -12.10 -2.66 -15.49
C GLU A 229 -10.79 -2.44 -16.27
N ILE A 230 -9.68 -2.20 -15.54
CA ILE A 230 -8.36 -2.03 -16.16
C ILE A 230 -7.88 -3.34 -16.79
N ILE A 231 -8.07 -4.47 -16.13
CA ILE A 231 -7.70 -5.79 -16.68
C ILE A 231 -8.49 -6.09 -17.94
N ASP A 232 -9.79 -5.82 -17.95
CA ASP A 232 -10.65 -6.01 -19.12
C ASP A 232 -10.19 -5.15 -20.31
N ALA A 233 -9.90 -3.88 -20.05
CA ALA A 233 -9.48 -2.95 -21.10
C ALA A 233 -8.04 -3.15 -21.59
N ARG A 234 -7.11 -3.48 -20.69
CA ARG A 234 -5.67 -3.51 -20.96
C ARG A 234 -5.10 -4.91 -21.19
N GLY A 235 -5.83 -5.95 -20.74
CA GLY A 235 -5.34 -7.34 -20.73
C GLY A 235 -4.29 -7.63 -19.64
N ALA A 236 -4.05 -6.68 -18.73
CA ALA A 236 -3.09 -6.81 -17.63
C ALA A 236 -3.51 -5.96 -16.43
N SER A 237 -3.06 -6.35 -15.23
CA SER A 237 -3.29 -5.60 -13.99
C SER A 237 -2.69 -4.19 -14.03
N SER A 238 -3.20 -3.30 -13.17
CA SER A 238 -2.60 -1.98 -12.96
C SER A 238 -1.16 -2.14 -12.47
N ALA A 239 -0.24 -1.45 -13.11
CA ALA A 239 1.17 -1.43 -12.73
C ALA A 239 1.63 -0.01 -12.39
N ALA A 240 1.57 0.92 -13.35
CA ALA A 240 2.02 2.29 -13.15
C ALA A 240 1.23 3.04 -12.07
N SER A 241 -0.09 2.87 -12.00
CA SER A 241 -0.91 3.50 -10.95
C SER A 241 -0.69 2.89 -9.57
N ALA A 242 -0.41 1.58 -9.49
CA ALA A 242 -0.02 0.94 -8.24
C ALA A 242 1.36 1.43 -7.77
N ALA A 243 2.33 1.54 -8.68
CA ALA A 243 3.64 2.12 -8.39
C ALA A 243 3.51 3.58 -7.94
N ASN A 244 2.68 4.38 -8.62
CA ASN A 244 2.42 5.77 -8.20
C ASN A 244 1.88 5.83 -6.77
N ALA A 245 0.88 5.02 -6.47
CA ALA A 245 0.27 4.99 -5.13
C ALA A 245 1.26 4.56 -4.04
N ALA A 246 2.17 3.62 -4.33
CA ALA A 246 3.21 3.21 -3.40
C ALA A 246 4.25 4.34 -3.17
N ILE A 247 4.64 5.06 -4.22
CA ILE A 247 5.47 6.26 -4.11
C ILE A 247 4.80 7.32 -3.24
N ASP A 248 3.53 7.66 -3.52
CA ASP A 248 2.76 8.66 -2.78
C ASP A 248 2.61 8.26 -1.30
N HIS A 249 2.38 6.97 -1.02
CA HIS A 249 2.23 6.45 0.35
C HIS A 249 3.51 6.66 1.16
N VAL A 250 4.66 6.24 0.63
CA VAL A 250 5.94 6.37 1.33
C VAL A 250 6.37 7.84 1.40
N HIS A 251 6.14 8.61 0.33
CA HIS A 251 6.43 10.05 0.32
C HIS A 251 5.75 10.76 1.48
N ASP A 252 4.43 10.58 1.62
CA ASP A 252 3.68 11.22 2.69
C ASP A 252 4.05 10.66 4.07
N TRP A 253 4.35 9.37 4.18
CA TRP A 253 4.80 8.79 5.44
C TRP A 253 6.13 9.39 5.92
N VAL A 254 7.10 9.55 5.01
CA VAL A 254 8.45 10.03 5.36
C VAL A 254 8.51 11.56 5.45
N LEU A 255 7.85 12.28 4.53
CA LEU A 255 7.97 13.74 4.41
C LEU A 255 6.81 14.51 5.04
N GLY A 256 5.74 13.81 5.40
CA GLY A 256 4.53 14.39 6.01
C GLY A 256 3.39 14.60 5.02
N THR A 257 2.16 14.51 5.54
CA THR A 257 0.94 14.86 4.80
C THR A 257 0.75 16.36 4.73
N PRO A 258 0.05 16.89 3.70
CA PRO A 258 -0.30 18.31 3.64
C PRO A 258 -1.09 18.76 4.86
N GLU A 259 -0.86 19.99 5.29
CA GLU A 259 -1.58 20.58 6.43
C GLU A 259 -3.10 20.63 6.16
N GLY A 260 -3.88 20.13 7.11
CA GLY A 260 -5.36 20.11 7.02
C GLY A 260 -5.92 18.99 6.13
N ASP A 261 -5.06 18.11 5.61
CA ASP A 261 -5.45 16.94 4.82
C ASP A 261 -4.94 15.64 5.46
N TRP A 262 -5.45 14.51 4.99
CA TRP A 262 -5.02 13.17 5.37
C TRP A 262 -5.03 12.23 4.18
N VAL A 263 -4.44 11.07 4.35
CA VAL A 263 -4.35 10.03 3.33
C VAL A 263 -4.87 8.70 3.88
N SER A 264 -5.23 7.78 3.00
CA SER A 264 -5.62 6.43 3.40
C SER A 264 -4.41 5.53 3.49
N MET A 265 -4.19 4.96 4.67
CA MET A 265 -3.17 3.95 4.93
C MET A 265 -3.83 2.75 5.60
N ALA A 266 -3.45 1.54 5.22
CA ALA A 266 -3.81 0.37 6.02
C ALA A 266 -2.73 0.16 7.08
N VAL A 267 -3.13 0.29 8.33
CA VAL A 267 -2.26 0.27 9.51
C VAL A 267 -2.79 -0.72 10.56
N PRO A 268 -1.97 -1.18 11.51
CA PRO A 268 -2.44 -1.99 12.62
C PRO A 268 -3.58 -1.28 13.37
N ALA A 269 -4.72 -1.94 13.48
CA ALA A 269 -5.87 -1.40 14.20
C ALA A 269 -5.56 -1.28 15.70
N ASP A 270 -6.00 -0.19 16.31
CA ASP A 270 -5.72 0.21 17.70
C ASP A 270 -6.98 0.43 18.55
N GLY A 271 -8.16 0.04 18.04
CA GLY A 271 -9.45 0.31 18.68
C GLY A 271 -10.15 1.56 18.14
N SER A 272 -9.47 2.39 17.35
CA SER A 272 -10.07 3.56 16.70
C SER A 272 -11.32 3.17 15.92
N TYR A 273 -12.37 4.00 16.00
CA TYR A 273 -13.66 3.77 15.33
C TYR A 273 -14.34 2.43 15.68
N GLY A 274 -13.97 1.81 16.81
CA GLY A 274 -14.50 0.51 17.24
C GLY A 274 -13.92 -0.68 16.49
N ILE A 275 -12.87 -0.47 15.69
CA ILE A 275 -12.17 -1.52 14.95
C ILE A 275 -11.10 -2.14 15.87
N GLY A 276 -11.35 -3.38 16.30
CA GLY A 276 -10.48 -4.08 17.26
C GLY A 276 -9.11 -4.43 16.70
N GLU A 277 -8.16 -4.62 17.62
CA GLU A 277 -6.78 -5.02 17.29
C GLU A 277 -6.69 -6.39 16.59
N GLY A 278 -5.51 -6.68 16.05
CA GLY A 278 -5.18 -7.97 15.43
C GLY A 278 -5.43 -8.04 13.93
N ILE A 279 -5.78 -6.93 13.30
CA ILE A 279 -5.91 -6.78 11.85
C ILE A 279 -5.15 -5.54 11.36
N ILE A 280 -4.82 -5.51 10.09
CA ILE A 280 -4.33 -4.31 9.38
C ILE A 280 -5.48 -3.78 8.52
N CYS A 281 -5.95 -2.58 8.82
CA CYS A 281 -7.17 -2.00 8.26
C CYS A 281 -6.89 -0.60 7.69
N GLY A 282 -7.57 -0.24 6.60
CA GLY A 282 -7.51 1.09 6.02
C GLY A 282 -8.16 2.14 6.91
N PHE A 283 -7.42 3.21 7.23
CA PHE A 283 -7.84 4.36 8.03
C PHE A 283 -7.42 5.67 7.38
N PRO A 284 -8.07 6.80 7.72
CA PRO A 284 -7.54 8.12 7.47
C PRO A 284 -6.34 8.37 8.39
N CYS A 285 -5.20 8.70 7.81
CA CYS A 285 -3.96 8.93 8.54
C CYS A 285 -3.32 10.27 8.18
N THR A 286 -2.79 10.96 9.17
CA THR A 286 -1.82 12.04 8.98
C THR A 286 -0.42 11.51 9.26
N CYS A 287 0.57 12.08 8.60
CA CYS A 287 1.97 11.73 8.79
C CYS A 287 2.79 12.97 9.13
N SER A 288 3.71 12.84 10.07
CA SER A 288 4.66 13.88 10.47
C SER A 288 5.91 13.25 11.06
N GLU A 289 7.08 13.78 10.74
CA GLU A 289 8.37 13.32 11.27
C GLU A 289 8.63 11.81 11.04
N GLY A 290 8.09 11.26 9.96
CA GLY A 290 8.23 9.84 9.60
C GLY A 290 7.32 8.89 10.37
N GLU A 291 6.39 9.38 11.16
CA GLU A 291 5.38 8.61 11.89
C GLU A 291 3.97 8.92 11.34
N TRP A 292 3.07 7.94 11.44
CA TRP A 292 1.67 8.11 11.08
C TRP A 292 0.78 8.11 12.33
N SER A 293 -0.38 8.75 12.21
CA SER A 293 -1.40 8.74 13.25
C SER A 293 -2.79 8.64 12.62
N ILE A 294 -3.66 7.81 13.19
CA ILE A 294 -5.06 7.72 12.75
C ILE A 294 -5.79 9.01 13.14
N VAL A 295 -6.40 9.65 12.16
CA VAL A 295 -7.27 10.83 12.37
C VAL A 295 -8.47 10.42 13.22
N GLN A 296 -8.74 11.14 14.29
CA GLN A 296 -9.83 10.84 15.21
C GLN A 296 -11.02 11.76 15.01
N GLY A 297 -12.21 11.30 15.46
CA GLY A 297 -13.41 12.15 15.57
C GLY A 297 -14.16 12.40 14.27
N LEU A 298 -13.87 11.62 13.21
CA LEU A 298 -14.66 11.69 11.97
C LEU A 298 -16.08 11.14 12.21
N GLU A 299 -17.04 11.69 11.49
CA GLU A 299 -18.41 11.20 11.51
C GLU A 299 -18.49 9.83 10.80
N VAL A 300 -19.18 8.89 11.46
CA VAL A 300 -19.43 7.55 10.92
C VAL A 300 -20.94 7.27 11.04
N PRO A 301 -21.77 7.82 10.14
CA PRO A 301 -23.20 7.54 10.14
C PRO A 301 -23.47 6.06 9.80
N ASP A 302 -24.71 5.60 10.00
CA ASP A 302 -25.10 4.21 9.77
C ASP A 302 -24.73 3.70 8.37
N PHE A 303 -24.91 4.55 7.36
CA PHE A 303 -24.48 4.28 5.98
C PHE A 303 -23.00 3.89 5.86
N SER A 304 -22.12 4.60 6.56
CA SER A 304 -20.67 4.32 6.58
C SER A 304 -20.36 3.14 7.49
N ARG A 305 -21.02 3.05 8.63
CA ARG A 305 -20.81 2.01 9.64
C ARG A 305 -21.03 0.61 9.08
N GLU A 306 -22.14 0.38 8.41
CA GLU A 306 -22.46 -0.91 7.78
C GLU A 306 -21.34 -1.37 6.81
N ARG A 307 -20.79 -0.44 6.04
CA ARG A 307 -19.73 -0.73 5.07
C ARG A 307 -18.38 -0.98 5.73
N ILE A 308 -18.05 -0.20 6.75
CA ILE A 308 -16.82 -0.39 7.53
C ILE A 308 -16.88 -1.74 8.25
N ASP A 309 -18.00 -2.09 8.87
CA ASP A 309 -18.16 -3.35 9.59
C ASP A 309 -18.06 -4.57 8.67
N ALA A 310 -18.59 -4.49 7.44
CA ALA A 310 -18.42 -5.53 6.43
C ALA A 310 -16.94 -5.74 6.05
N ASN A 311 -16.17 -4.67 5.92
CA ASN A 311 -14.72 -4.74 5.70
C ASN A 311 -13.97 -5.37 6.87
N VAL A 312 -14.32 -4.96 8.10
CA VAL A 312 -13.69 -5.49 9.31
C VAL A 312 -13.95 -6.99 9.45
N LEU A 313 -15.18 -7.42 9.17
CA LEU A 313 -15.53 -8.84 9.18
C LEU A 313 -14.67 -9.63 8.18
N GLU A 314 -14.52 -9.13 6.95
CA GLU A 314 -13.68 -9.78 5.93
C GLU A 314 -12.22 -9.90 6.39
N LEU A 315 -11.64 -8.84 6.98
CA LEU A 315 -10.28 -8.86 7.52
C LEU A 315 -10.12 -9.83 8.69
N GLN A 316 -11.14 -9.96 9.55
CA GLN A 316 -11.14 -10.91 10.65
C GLN A 316 -11.18 -12.37 10.14
N GLU A 317 -12.00 -12.65 9.12
CA GLU A 317 -12.05 -13.95 8.46
C GLU A 317 -10.70 -14.31 7.80
N GLU A 318 -10.05 -13.34 7.14
CA GLU A 318 -8.71 -13.53 6.56
C GLU A 318 -7.65 -13.81 7.64
N ARG A 319 -7.64 -13.02 8.74
CA ARG A 319 -6.77 -13.26 9.90
C ARG A 319 -6.97 -14.65 10.47
N ASP A 320 -8.21 -15.06 10.69
CA ASP A 320 -8.53 -16.38 11.26
C ASP A 320 -8.05 -17.51 10.34
N ALA A 321 -8.20 -17.35 9.03
CA ALA A 321 -7.70 -18.31 8.05
C ALA A 321 -6.16 -18.44 8.09
N VAL A 322 -5.42 -17.32 8.10
CA VAL A 322 -3.94 -17.38 8.18
C VAL A 322 -3.43 -17.84 9.55
N SER A 323 -4.19 -17.60 10.62
CA SER A 323 -3.89 -18.16 11.96
C SER A 323 -4.03 -19.67 11.98
N GLN A 324 -5.07 -20.23 11.35
CA GLN A 324 -5.24 -21.68 11.20
C GLN A 324 -4.11 -22.32 10.40
N LEU A 325 -3.50 -21.58 9.48
CA LEU A 325 -2.32 -22.02 8.70
C LEU A 325 -0.99 -21.85 9.46
N GLY A 326 -1.00 -21.27 10.67
CA GLY A 326 0.22 -21.01 11.46
C GLY A 326 1.13 -19.95 10.86
N LEU A 327 0.53 -18.96 10.18
CA LEU A 327 1.25 -17.88 9.53
C LEU A 327 1.33 -16.61 10.39
N VAL A 328 0.43 -16.49 11.37
CA VAL A 328 0.37 -15.40 12.35
C VAL A 328 0.17 -15.94 13.76
#